data_0267a7d22860cc324ef4e7e7f2a28d62
#
_entry.id   0267a7d22860cc324ef4e7e7f2a28d62
#
_cell.length_a   1.000
_cell.length_b   1.000
_cell.length_c   1.000
_cell.angle_alpha   90.00
_cell.angle_beta   90.00
_cell.angle_gamma   90.00
#
_symmetry.space_group_name_H-M   'P 1'
#
loop_
_entity.id
_entity.type
_entity.pdbx_description
1 polymer ?
#
loop_
_entity_poly.entity_id
_entity_poly.type
_entity_poly.pdbx_seq_one_letter_code
_entity_poly.pdbx_strand_id
1 'polypeptide(L)'
;GSDEADYSKIKIGMLLNTPVTDGGWSQAMAESMERSKAELGLKDNQVIIVESVPDGSAEADATIVQLLDEGCNLIIGASSSFAVNINAAAQQYPDVYFTQFEGQSGDNYCSFTCWDIEAIFMCGYAAALMSDVDELGFVAAQPQASVVRAIDAWAAGAKAANPDATVQVAWVNSWYDPAGDKECANSLLQKGIKCLGYHGSTTAVAQAAQGVVIHLRDWL
;
A
#
# COMPACT_ATOMS: atom_id res chain seq x y z
N GLY A 1 -20.32 5.40 -33.04
CA GLY A 1 -19.95 6.49 -32.15
C GLY A 1 -19.54 5.89 -30.82
N SER A 2 -18.34 6.13 -30.37
CA SER A 2 -17.98 5.89 -28.95
C SER A 2 -18.80 6.88 -28.15
N ASP A 3 -19.79 6.42 -27.37
CA ASP A 3 -20.39 7.27 -26.34
C ASP A 3 -19.26 7.66 -25.40
N GLU A 4 -18.86 8.92 -25.46
CA GLU A 4 -17.88 9.49 -24.54
C GLU A 4 -18.54 9.50 -23.15
N ALA A 5 -17.92 8.86 -22.16
CA ALA A 5 -18.50 8.74 -20.84
C ALA A 5 -18.68 10.13 -20.21
N ASP A 6 -19.87 10.41 -19.71
CA ASP A 6 -20.16 11.68 -19.02
C ASP A 6 -19.78 11.59 -17.53
N TYR A 7 -18.65 12.17 -17.17
CA TYR A 7 -18.15 12.21 -15.78
C TYR A 7 -18.65 13.44 -15.00
N SER A 8 -19.55 14.26 -15.54
CA SER A 8 -19.99 15.50 -14.91
C SER A 8 -20.71 15.30 -13.57
N LYS A 9 -21.27 14.10 -13.35
CA LYS A 9 -22.04 13.76 -12.13
C LYS A 9 -21.24 12.92 -11.14
N ILE A 10 -20.03 12.49 -11.48
CA ILE A 10 -19.22 11.71 -10.55
C ILE A 10 -18.65 12.63 -9.47
N LYS A 11 -18.71 12.19 -8.22
CA LYS A 11 -18.00 12.80 -7.11
C LYS A 11 -17.35 11.69 -6.29
N ILE A 12 -16.04 11.77 -6.16
CA ILE A 12 -15.20 10.72 -5.60
C ILE A 12 -14.76 11.11 -4.20
N GLY A 13 -14.93 10.20 -3.23
CA GLY A 13 -14.33 10.25 -1.92
C GLY A 13 -13.27 9.16 -1.78
N MET A 14 -12.04 9.51 -1.40
CA MET A 14 -10.95 8.55 -1.19
C MET A 14 -10.46 8.60 0.25
N LEU A 15 -10.40 7.42 0.89
CA LEU A 15 -9.81 7.25 2.22
C LEU A 15 -8.40 6.69 2.08
N LEU A 16 -7.44 7.36 2.73
CA LEU A 16 -6.05 6.94 2.86
C LEU A 16 -5.73 6.72 4.33
N ASN A 17 -5.04 5.64 4.65
CA ASN A 17 -4.71 5.27 6.03
C ASN A 17 -3.44 5.94 6.56
N THR A 18 -2.64 6.55 5.70
CA THR A 18 -1.40 7.27 6.05
C THR A 18 -1.40 8.65 5.39
N PRO A 19 -0.50 9.57 5.77
CA PRO A 19 -0.40 10.89 5.16
C PRO A 19 -0.10 10.82 3.65
N VAL A 20 -0.63 11.76 2.87
CA VAL A 20 -0.32 11.91 1.42
C VAL A 20 1.15 12.22 1.14
N THR A 21 1.93 12.49 2.18
CA THR A 21 3.38 12.75 2.13
C THR A 21 4.19 11.63 2.74
N ASP A 22 3.63 10.42 2.87
CA ASP A 22 4.29 9.28 3.51
C ASP A 22 5.54 8.80 2.78
N GLY A 23 5.71 9.20 1.53
CA GLY A 23 6.79 8.74 0.65
C GLY A 23 6.52 7.34 0.10
N GLY A 24 5.31 6.82 0.23
CA GLY A 24 4.90 5.47 -0.10
C GLY A 24 3.54 5.36 -0.74
N TRP A 25 2.72 4.48 -0.17
CA TRP A 25 1.43 4.07 -0.74
C TRP A 25 0.41 5.21 -0.84
N SER A 26 0.15 5.93 0.27
CA SER A 26 -0.85 7.00 0.25
C SER A 26 -0.45 8.16 -0.66
N GLN A 27 0.84 8.49 -0.72
CA GLN A 27 1.34 9.46 -1.69
C GLN A 27 1.08 9.00 -3.12
N ALA A 28 1.44 7.75 -3.45
CA ALA A 28 1.25 7.20 -4.80
C ALA A 28 -0.25 7.16 -5.20
N MET A 29 -1.13 6.80 -4.26
CA MET A 29 -2.58 6.79 -4.49
C MET A 29 -3.14 8.20 -4.72
N ALA A 30 -2.72 9.19 -3.92
CA ALA A 30 -3.13 10.58 -4.08
C ALA A 30 -2.66 11.16 -5.42
N GLU A 31 -1.39 10.95 -5.79
CA GLU A 31 -0.84 11.38 -7.08
C GLU A 31 -1.53 10.69 -8.26
N SER A 32 -1.89 9.41 -8.12
CA SER A 32 -2.65 8.68 -9.14
C SER A 32 -4.06 9.25 -9.31
N MET A 33 -4.71 9.64 -8.20
CA MET A 33 -6.01 10.29 -8.25
C MET A 33 -5.93 11.66 -8.95
N GLU A 34 -4.89 12.45 -8.68
CA GLU A 34 -4.68 13.73 -9.37
C GLU A 34 -4.45 13.54 -10.89
N ARG A 35 -3.69 12.52 -11.29
CA ARG A 35 -3.53 12.16 -12.72
C ARG A 35 -4.87 11.76 -13.34
N SER A 36 -5.63 10.88 -12.68
CA SER A 36 -6.95 10.45 -13.15
C SER A 36 -7.93 11.61 -13.26
N LYS A 37 -7.90 12.53 -12.27
CA LYS A 37 -8.69 13.76 -12.30
C LYS A 37 -8.41 14.60 -13.55
N ALA A 38 -7.13 14.78 -13.88
CA ALA A 38 -6.71 15.54 -15.06
C ALA A 38 -7.12 14.82 -16.37
N GLU A 39 -6.90 13.51 -16.46
CA GLU A 39 -7.23 12.71 -17.66
C GLU A 39 -8.74 12.64 -17.92
N LEU A 40 -9.55 12.55 -16.87
CA LEU A 40 -11.03 12.49 -16.98
C LEU A 40 -11.68 13.86 -17.04
N GLY A 41 -10.91 14.95 -16.91
CA GLY A 41 -11.43 16.32 -16.92
C GLY A 41 -12.31 16.65 -15.72
N LEU A 42 -12.08 16.00 -14.56
CA LEU A 42 -12.82 16.25 -13.32
C LEU A 42 -12.43 17.61 -12.72
N LYS A 43 -13.41 18.26 -12.12
CA LYS A 43 -13.20 19.53 -11.40
C LYS A 43 -12.67 19.26 -9.98
N ASP A 44 -12.05 20.25 -9.35
CA ASP A 44 -11.51 20.13 -8.00
C ASP A 44 -12.55 19.72 -6.96
N ASN A 45 -13.79 20.17 -7.10
CA ASN A 45 -14.87 19.82 -6.19
C ASN A 45 -15.48 18.43 -6.41
N GLN A 46 -15.01 17.68 -7.41
CA GLN A 46 -15.45 16.30 -7.68
C GLN A 46 -14.58 15.24 -7.02
N VAL A 47 -13.47 15.63 -6.39
CA VAL A 47 -12.58 14.69 -5.69
C VAL A 47 -12.29 15.20 -4.29
N ILE A 48 -12.52 14.37 -3.28
CA ILE A 48 -12.22 14.62 -1.87
C ILE A 48 -11.32 13.48 -1.40
N ILE A 49 -10.12 13.83 -0.94
CA ILE A 49 -9.18 12.87 -0.34
C ILE A 49 -9.11 13.15 1.16
N VAL A 50 -9.31 12.11 1.97
CA VAL A 50 -9.15 12.16 3.43
C VAL A 50 -8.00 11.26 3.80
N GLU A 51 -6.94 11.83 4.34
CA GLU A 51 -5.72 11.13 4.73
C GLU A 51 -5.67 10.79 6.22
N SER A 52 -4.78 9.86 6.60
CA SER A 52 -4.54 9.48 7.99
C SER A 52 -5.79 8.96 8.71
N VAL A 53 -6.70 8.33 7.97
CA VAL A 53 -7.89 7.68 8.53
C VAL A 53 -7.49 6.32 9.10
N PRO A 54 -7.70 6.07 10.41
CA PRO A 54 -7.39 4.77 10.99
C PRO A 54 -8.27 3.69 10.35
N ASP A 55 -7.65 2.77 9.63
CA ASP A 55 -8.33 1.69 8.92
C ASP A 55 -8.96 0.68 9.90
N GLY A 56 -10.11 0.08 9.50
CA GLY A 56 -10.87 -0.84 10.34
C GLY A 56 -11.52 -0.20 11.58
N SER A 57 -11.57 1.13 11.67
CA SER A 57 -12.05 1.88 12.83
C SER A 57 -13.44 2.49 12.63
N ALA A 58 -14.07 2.91 13.74
CA ALA A 58 -15.29 3.71 13.69
C ALA A 58 -15.07 5.10 13.06
N GLU A 59 -13.85 5.61 13.06
CA GLU A 59 -13.51 6.87 12.40
C GLU A 59 -13.55 6.69 10.86
N ALA A 60 -13.16 5.53 10.35
CA ALA A 60 -13.32 5.22 8.93
C ALA A 60 -14.80 5.17 8.52
N ASP A 61 -15.68 4.59 9.36
CA ASP A 61 -17.12 4.60 9.12
C ASP A 61 -17.67 6.03 9.11
N ALA A 62 -17.29 6.85 10.07
CA ALA A 62 -17.70 8.27 10.15
C ALA A 62 -17.19 9.08 8.93
N THR A 63 -15.97 8.81 8.48
CA THR A 63 -15.40 9.46 7.29
C THR A 63 -16.17 9.07 6.02
N ILE A 64 -16.57 7.80 5.87
CA ILE A 64 -17.42 7.38 4.75
C ILE A 64 -18.74 8.13 4.77
N VAL A 65 -19.41 8.21 5.92
CA VAL A 65 -20.68 8.96 6.06
C VAL A 65 -20.51 10.43 5.71
N GLN A 66 -19.44 11.06 6.18
CA GLN A 66 -19.12 12.45 5.82
C GLN A 66 -18.96 12.64 4.31
N LEU A 67 -18.23 11.75 3.63
CA LEU A 67 -18.06 11.81 2.18
C LEU A 67 -19.39 11.64 1.43
N LEU A 68 -20.28 10.78 1.93
CA LEU A 68 -21.63 10.60 1.38
C LEU A 68 -22.48 11.86 1.57
N ASP A 69 -22.42 12.50 2.73
CA ASP A 69 -23.12 13.77 3.02
C ASP A 69 -22.60 14.91 2.14
N GLU A 70 -21.32 14.90 1.76
CA GLU A 70 -20.71 15.79 0.77
C GLU A 70 -21.17 15.48 -0.68
N GLY A 71 -21.94 14.42 -0.89
CA GLY A 71 -22.49 13.99 -2.18
C GLY A 71 -21.56 13.13 -3.01
N CYS A 72 -20.55 12.49 -2.41
CA CYS A 72 -19.75 11.49 -3.11
C CYS A 72 -20.63 10.28 -3.49
N ASN A 73 -20.53 9.84 -4.73
CA ASN A 73 -21.24 8.68 -5.27
C ASN A 73 -20.30 7.55 -5.71
N LEU A 74 -19.00 7.74 -5.55
CA LEU A 74 -17.97 6.72 -5.62
C LEU A 74 -17.03 6.89 -4.42
N ILE A 75 -16.93 5.86 -3.58
CA ILE A 75 -16.02 5.83 -2.43
C ILE A 75 -14.89 4.84 -2.68
N ILE A 76 -13.66 5.27 -2.44
CA ILE A 76 -12.44 4.48 -2.64
C ILE A 76 -11.75 4.27 -1.29
N GLY A 77 -11.68 3.03 -0.82
CA GLY A 77 -10.83 2.62 0.32
C GLY A 77 -9.46 2.18 -0.18
N ALA A 78 -8.45 3.02 -0.02
CA ALA A 78 -7.13 2.76 -0.56
C ALA A 78 -6.23 1.93 0.39
N SER A 79 -6.82 1.01 1.14
CA SER A 79 -6.11 0.04 1.99
C SER A 79 -6.96 -1.21 2.13
N SER A 80 -6.32 -2.38 2.16
CA SER A 80 -7.00 -3.67 2.44
C SER A 80 -7.70 -3.68 3.79
N SER A 81 -7.20 -2.92 4.74
CA SER A 81 -7.77 -2.83 6.09
C SER A 81 -9.09 -2.04 6.16
N PHE A 82 -9.47 -1.29 5.11
CA PHE A 82 -10.80 -0.67 5.01
C PHE A 82 -11.91 -1.64 4.57
N ALA A 83 -11.59 -2.91 4.27
CA ALA A 83 -12.55 -3.87 3.74
C ALA A 83 -13.82 -4.00 4.59
N VAL A 84 -13.69 -4.03 5.91
CA VAL A 84 -14.84 -4.12 6.83
C VAL A 84 -15.75 -2.90 6.69
N ASN A 85 -15.18 -1.70 6.67
CA ASN A 85 -15.92 -0.43 6.57
C ASN A 85 -16.59 -0.30 5.20
N ILE A 86 -15.86 -0.57 4.11
CA ILE A 86 -16.39 -0.50 2.74
C ILE A 86 -17.51 -1.52 2.52
N ASN A 87 -17.35 -2.77 2.98
CA ASN A 87 -18.37 -3.79 2.83
C ASN A 87 -19.67 -3.45 3.60
N ALA A 88 -19.52 -2.91 4.81
CA ALA A 88 -20.69 -2.48 5.62
C ALA A 88 -21.40 -1.28 4.97
N ALA A 89 -20.65 -0.30 4.48
CA ALA A 89 -21.19 0.87 3.79
C ALA A 89 -21.90 0.49 2.48
N ALA A 90 -21.30 -0.40 1.67
CA ALA A 90 -21.89 -0.86 0.41
C ALA A 90 -23.26 -1.52 0.60
N GLN A 91 -23.44 -2.30 1.68
CA GLN A 91 -24.73 -2.90 2.02
C GLN A 91 -25.76 -1.87 2.48
N GLN A 92 -25.32 -0.81 3.16
CA GLN A 92 -26.20 0.23 3.70
C GLN A 92 -26.61 1.27 2.65
N TYR A 93 -25.75 1.53 1.65
CA TYR A 93 -25.93 2.56 0.62
C TYR A 93 -25.91 1.95 -0.79
N PRO A 94 -26.97 1.24 -1.21
CA PRO A 94 -26.98 0.49 -2.47
C PRO A 94 -26.90 1.36 -3.73
N ASP A 95 -27.21 2.65 -3.64
CA ASP A 95 -27.17 3.62 -4.75
C ASP A 95 -25.78 4.29 -4.91
N VAL A 96 -24.80 3.95 -4.05
CA VAL A 96 -23.44 4.46 -4.08
C VAL A 96 -22.50 3.34 -4.53
N TYR A 97 -21.50 3.68 -5.35
CA TYR A 97 -20.47 2.74 -5.76
C TYR A 97 -19.27 2.81 -4.81
N PHE A 98 -18.72 1.64 -4.51
CA PHE A 98 -17.56 1.49 -3.65
C PHE A 98 -16.46 0.71 -4.36
N THR A 99 -15.21 1.05 -4.06
CA THR A 99 -14.06 0.25 -4.45
C THR A 99 -12.99 0.28 -3.37
N GLN A 100 -12.19 -0.78 -3.30
CA GLN A 100 -11.14 -0.86 -2.29
C GLN A 100 -9.94 -1.66 -2.80
N PHE A 101 -8.79 -1.39 -2.22
CA PHE A 101 -7.59 -2.18 -2.45
C PHE A 101 -7.69 -3.50 -1.68
N GLU A 102 -7.56 -4.62 -2.38
CA GLU A 102 -7.65 -6.00 -1.87
C GLU A 102 -8.90 -6.25 -1.01
N GLY A 103 -9.92 -6.80 -1.59
CA GLY A 103 -11.16 -7.07 -0.87
C GLY A 103 -12.09 -7.99 -1.65
N GLN A 104 -13.34 -7.90 -1.33
CA GLN A 104 -14.41 -8.61 -2.02
C GLN A 104 -15.07 -7.72 -3.07
N SER A 105 -15.90 -8.32 -3.90
CA SER A 105 -16.75 -7.61 -4.86
C SER A 105 -18.20 -8.02 -4.66
N GLY A 106 -19.11 -7.13 -5.00
CA GLY A 106 -20.56 -7.31 -4.89
C GLY A 106 -21.29 -6.43 -5.90
N ASP A 107 -22.59 -6.18 -5.65
CA ASP A 107 -23.45 -5.51 -6.62
C ASP A 107 -23.02 -4.06 -6.89
N ASN A 108 -22.66 -3.32 -5.84
CA ASN A 108 -22.27 -1.90 -5.92
C ASN A 108 -20.85 -1.64 -5.42
N TYR A 109 -20.05 -2.69 -5.25
CA TYR A 109 -18.64 -2.54 -4.89
C TYR A 109 -17.73 -3.56 -5.59
N CYS A 110 -16.50 -3.15 -5.86
CA CYS A 110 -15.47 -4.01 -6.43
C CYS A 110 -14.14 -3.81 -5.71
N SER A 111 -13.27 -4.80 -5.83
CA SER A 111 -11.90 -4.66 -5.37
C SER A 111 -10.95 -4.49 -6.54
N PHE A 112 -9.84 -3.82 -6.28
CA PHE A 112 -8.69 -3.77 -7.18
C PHE A 112 -7.44 -4.22 -6.43
N THR A 113 -6.45 -4.71 -7.14
CA THR A 113 -5.15 -5.09 -6.57
C THR A 113 -4.04 -4.83 -7.58
N CYS A 114 -2.83 -4.64 -7.06
CA CYS A 114 -1.62 -4.66 -7.85
C CYS A 114 -1.05 -6.08 -7.83
N TRP A 115 -0.67 -6.60 -8.99
CA TRP A 115 0.02 -7.88 -9.06
C TRP A 115 1.53 -7.63 -9.03
N ASP A 116 2.08 -7.52 -7.84
CA ASP A 116 3.45 -7.08 -7.54
C ASP A 116 4.43 -8.23 -7.22
N ILE A 117 3.91 -9.45 -7.10
CA ILE A 117 4.65 -10.64 -6.64
C ILE A 117 5.88 -10.92 -7.50
N GLU A 118 5.77 -10.81 -8.83
CA GLU A 118 6.88 -11.05 -9.74
C GLU A 118 7.97 -9.99 -9.58
N ALA A 119 7.59 -8.74 -9.36
CA ALA A 119 8.54 -7.66 -9.10
C ALA A 119 9.27 -7.87 -7.77
N ILE A 120 8.54 -8.23 -6.72
CA ILE A 120 9.11 -8.53 -5.40
C ILE A 120 10.05 -9.75 -5.46
N PHE A 121 9.67 -10.80 -6.20
CA PHE A 121 10.55 -11.95 -6.46
C PHE A 121 11.85 -11.51 -7.13
N MET A 122 11.78 -10.68 -8.18
CA MET A 122 12.96 -10.17 -8.88
C MET A 122 13.84 -9.30 -7.97
N CYS A 123 13.22 -8.53 -7.08
CA CYS A 123 13.94 -7.76 -6.06
C CYS A 123 14.72 -8.67 -5.11
N GLY A 124 14.10 -9.74 -4.62
CA GLY A 124 14.76 -10.75 -3.77
C GLY A 124 15.88 -11.47 -4.50
N TYR A 125 15.68 -11.82 -5.77
CA TYR A 125 16.69 -12.43 -6.63
C TYR A 125 17.91 -11.52 -6.80
N ALA A 126 17.68 -10.25 -7.13
CA ALA A 126 18.75 -9.26 -7.27
C ALA A 126 19.48 -9.02 -5.94
N ALA A 127 18.75 -8.96 -4.82
CA ALA A 127 19.30 -8.80 -3.49
C ALA A 127 20.30 -9.90 -3.15
N ALA A 128 19.95 -11.16 -3.41
CA ALA A 128 20.84 -12.29 -3.14
C ALA A 128 22.06 -12.33 -4.07
N LEU A 129 21.93 -11.92 -5.33
CA LEU A 129 23.07 -11.80 -6.25
C LEU A 129 24.06 -10.71 -5.85
N MET A 130 23.58 -9.64 -5.21
CA MET A 130 24.38 -8.47 -4.83
C MET A 130 24.91 -8.55 -3.39
N SER A 131 24.38 -9.48 -2.58
CA SER A 131 24.82 -9.70 -1.21
C SER A 131 26.07 -10.58 -1.18
N ASP A 132 27.02 -10.25 -0.31
CA ASP A 132 28.19 -11.06 0.01
C ASP A 132 27.95 -11.97 1.22
N VAL A 133 26.73 -12.02 1.75
CA VAL A 133 26.27 -12.86 2.87
C VAL A 133 24.97 -13.56 2.49
N ASP A 134 24.78 -14.79 3.01
CA ASP A 134 23.59 -15.59 2.71
C ASP A 134 22.34 -15.09 3.44
N GLU A 135 22.51 -14.30 4.51
CA GLU A 135 21.41 -13.80 5.30
C GLU A 135 20.98 -12.41 4.85
N LEU A 136 19.73 -12.31 4.40
CA LEU A 136 19.07 -11.09 3.96
C LEU A 136 18.06 -10.63 5.02
N GLY A 137 17.65 -9.37 4.98
CA GLY A 137 16.67 -8.81 5.90
C GLY A 137 15.40 -8.34 5.19
N PHE A 138 14.28 -8.40 5.92
CA PHE A 138 13.03 -7.79 5.47
C PHE A 138 12.36 -7.03 6.62
N VAL A 139 12.12 -5.73 6.44
CA VAL A 139 11.36 -4.90 7.39
C VAL A 139 9.90 -4.91 6.97
N ALA A 140 9.06 -5.56 7.77
CA ALA A 140 7.67 -5.84 7.45
C ALA A 140 6.72 -4.91 8.24
N ALA A 141 5.70 -4.36 7.57
CA ALA A 141 4.76 -3.42 8.17
C ALA A 141 3.80 -4.11 9.14
N GLN A 142 2.76 -4.75 8.65
CA GLN A 142 1.69 -5.41 9.43
C GLN A 142 1.66 -6.91 9.15
N PRO A 143 1.36 -7.77 10.12
CA PRO A 143 1.26 -9.21 9.91
C PRO A 143 -0.04 -9.61 9.18
N GLN A 144 -0.17 -9.17 7.94
CA GLN A 144 -1.31 -9.44 7.06
C GLN A 144 -0.89 -10.32 5.88
N ALA A 145 -1.87 -10.95 5.23
CA ALA A 145 -1.64 -11.90 4.15
C ALA A 145 -0.86 -11.31 2.97
N SER A 146 -1.13 -10.04 2.60
CA SER A 146 -0.40 -9.34 1.54
C SER A 146 1.08 -9.16 1.88
N VAL A 147 1.38 -8.76 3.12
CA VAL A 147 2.77 -8.59 3.58
C VAL A 147 3.51 -9.91 3.68
N VAL A 148 2.85 -10.97 4.18
CA VAL A 148 3.43 -12.33 4.20
C VAL A 148 3.74 -12.81 2.79
N ARG A 149 2.81 -12.59 1.85
CA ARG A 149 2.99 -12.92 0.42
C ARG A 149 4.20 -12.19 -0.19
N ALA A 150 4.40 -10.91 0.16
CA ALA A 150 5.57 -10.15 -0.27
C ALA A 150 6.88 -10.73 0.29
N ILE A 151 6.90 -11.08 1.59
CA ILE A 151 8.06 -11.73 2.22
C ILE A 151 8.37 -13.07 1.55
N ASP A 152 7.35 -13.89 1.27
CA ASP A 152 7.51 -15.18 0.62
C ASP A 152 8.06 -15.04 -0.80
N ALA A 153 7.56 -14.05 -1.57
CA ALA A 153 8.07 -13.75 -2.91
C ALA A 153 9.53 -13.28 -2.87
N TRP A 154 9.88 -12.39 -1.96
CA TRP A 154 11.25 -11.95 -1.73
C TRP A 154 12.17 -13.13 -1.39
N ALA A 155 11.78 -13.96 -0.43
CA ALA A 155 12.55 -15.13 -0.01
C ALA A 155 12.69 -16.17 -1.13
N ALA A 156 11.65 -16.40 -1.92
CA ALA A 156 11.69 -17.30 -3.07
C ALA A 156 12.65 -16.78 -4.14
N GLY A 157 12.63 -15.48 -4.43
CA GLY A 157 13.58 -14.84 -5.34
C GLY A 157 15.02 -14.97 -4.85
N ALA A 158 15.27 -14.68 -3.58
CA ALA A 158 16.59 -14.83 -2.96
C ALA A 158 17.11 -16.27 -3.07
N LYS A 159 16.27 -17.25 -2.75
CA LYS A 159 16.65 -18.68 -2.85
C LYS A 159 16.87 -19.16 -4.29
N ALA A 160 16.20 -18.56 -5.26
CA ALA A 160 16.42 -18.88 -6.67
C ALA A 160 17.79 -18.39 -7.18
N ALA A 161 18.31 -17.29 -6.62
CA ALA A 161 19.64 -16.77 -6.92
C ALA A 161 20.75 -17.46 -6.09
N ASN A 162 20.48 -17.70 -4.81
CA ASN A 162 21.38 -18.36 -3.88
C ASN A 162 20.58 -19.38 -3.03
N PRO A 163 20.73 -20.69 -3.26
CA PRO A 163 20.00 -21.73 -2.53
C PRO A 163 20.21 -21.71 -1.00
N ASP A 164 21.33 -21.16 -0.54
CA ASP A 164 21.65 -21.03 0.89
C ASP A 164 21.06 -19.76 1.53
N ALA A 165 20.46 -18.87 0.71
CA ALA A 165 19.86 -17.63 1.19
C ALA A 165 18.79 -17.87 2.26
N THR A 166 18.85 -17.06 3.31
CA THR A 166 17.84 -16.99 4.37
C THR A 166 17.36 -15.56 4.54
N VAL A 167 16.14 -15.37 5.06
CA VAL A 167 15.57 -14.04 5.28
C VAL A 167 15.17 -13.88 6.74
N GLN A 168 15.75 -12.89 7.42
CA GLN A 168 15.29 -12.43 8.73
C GLN A 168 14.23 -11.34 8.58
N VAL A 169 13.09 -11.51 9.24
CA VAL A 169 12.00 -10.54 9.22
C VAL A 169 11.95 -9.77 10.54
N ALA A 170 11.87 -8.44 10.45
CA ALA A 170 11.60 -7.56 11.58
C ALA A 170 10.24 -6.87 11.35
N TRP A 171 9.31 -7.02 12.31
CA TRP A 171 7.95 -6.49 12.22
C TRP A 171 7.83 -5.14 12.92
N VAL A 172 7.38 -4.12 12.17
CA VAL A 172 7.09 -2.78 12.69
C VAL A 172 5.72 -2.73 13.38
N ASN A 173 4.78 -3.56 12.93
CA ASN A 173 3.37 -3.58 13.35
C ASN A 173 2.64 -2.25 13.08
N SER A 174 3.07 -1.52 12.07
CA SER A 174 2.47 -0.28 11.60
C SER A 174 2.64 -0.13 10.09
N TRP A 175 1.70 0.51 9.42
CA TRP A 175 1.85 0.92 8.02
C TRP A 175 2.75 2.15 7.88
N TYR A 176 2.75 3.03 8.90
CA TYR A 176 3.51 4.26 8.89
C TYR A 176 4.07 4.56 10.28
N ASP A 177 5.31 4.18 10.50
CA ASP A 177 6.09 4.47 11.71
C ASP A 177 7.57 4.64 11.33
N PRO A 178 8.00 5.86 10.94
CA PRO A 178 9.39 6.09 10.54
C PRO A 178 10.42 5.73 11.61
N ALA A 179 10.07 5.85 12.89
CA ALA A 179 10.96 5.49 14.00
C ALA A 179 11.09 3.97 14.13
N GLY A 180 9.96 3.24 14.11
CA GLY A 180 9.93 1.79 14.15
C GLY A 180 10.59 1.16 12.91
N ASP A 181 10.35 1.69 11.71
CA ASP A 181 11.04 1.28 10.48
C ASP A 181 12.56 1.38 10.61
N LYS A 182 13.04 2.52 11.11
CA LYS A 182 14.47 2.76 11.34
C LYS A 182 15.05 1.82 12.40
N GLU A 183 14.32 1.58 13.49
CA GLU A 183 14.74 0.67 14.56
C GLU A 183 14.84 -0.77 14.03
N CYS A 184 13.83 -1.25 13.32
CA CYS A 184 13.83 -2.57 12.70
C CYS A 184 14.99 -2.72 11.70
N ALA A 185 15.20 -1.73 10.82
CA ALA A 185 16.31 -1.75 9.88
C ALA A 185 17.67 -1.83 10.62
N ASN A 186 17.89 -0.97 11.61
CA ASN A 186 19.13 -0.97 12.40
C ASN A 186 19.35 -2.29 13.12
N SER A 187 18.31 -2.92 13.65
CA SER A 187 18.41 -4.22 14.33
C SER A 187 18.92 -5.33 13.41
N LEU A 188 18.49 -5.31 12.12
CA LEU A 188 18.95 -6.24 11.11
C LEU A 188 20.39 -5.93 10.67
N LEU A 189 20.72 -4.66 10.45
CA LEU A 189 22.06 -4.22 10.08
C LEU A 189 23.12 -4.55 11.15
N GLN A 190 22.78 -4.41 12.43
CA GLN A 190 23.66 -4.77 13.55
C GLN A 190 23.98 -6.26 13.63
N LYS A 191 23.17 -7.13 13.03
CA LYS A 191 23.44 -8.57 12.91
C LYS A 191 24.35 -8.92 11.72
N GLY A 192 24.80 -7.91 10.96
CA GLY A 192 25.66 -8.09 9.80
C GLY A 192 24.91 -8.28 8.48
N ILE A 193 23.59 -8.16 8.49
CA ILE A 193 22.78 -8.20 7.27
C ILE A 193 23.10 -6.96 6.44
N LYS A 194 23.32 -7.11 5.13
CA LYS A 194 23.75 -6.05 4.24
C LYS A 194 22.75 -5.71 3.14
N CYS A 195 21.70 -6.49 3.00
CA CYS A 195 20.65 -6.23 2.02
C CYS A 195 19.29 -6.33 2.66
N LEU A 196 18.48 -5.28 2.52
CA LEU A 196 17.15 -5.17 3.13
C LEU A 196 16.08 -4.98 2.06
N GLY A 197 15.02 -5.79 2.14
CA GLY A 197 13.72 -5.48 1.58
C GLY A 197 12.83 -4.81 2.63
N TYR A 198 11.79 -4.11 2.20
CA TYR A 198 10.82 -3.57 3.15
C TYR A 198 9.44 -3.31 2.52
N HIS A 199 8.42 -3.40 3.36
CA HIS A 199 7.02 -3.20 3.03
C HIS A 199 6.39 -2.25 4.04
N GLY A 200 6.66 -1.00 3.90
CA GLY A 200 6.13 0.07 4.75
C GLY A 200 5.99 1.35 3.93
N SER A 201 5.17 2.27 4.41
CA SER A 201 4.88 3.52 3.70
C SER A 201 5.88 4.63 4.00
N THR A 202 7.08 4.31 4.51
CA THR A 202 8.10 5.32 4.82
C THR A 202 9.39 5.09 4.03
N THR A 203 10.24 6.09 3.98
CA THR A 203 11.60 5.99 3.41
C THR A 203 12.67 5.68 4.47
N ALA A 204 12.27 5.46 5.74
CA ALA A 204 13.19 5.37 6.86
C ALA A 204 14.12 4.15 6.78
N VAL A 205 13.64 3.01 6.26
CA VAL A 205 14.47 1.81 6.04
C VAL A 205 15.58 2.12 5.02
N ALA A 206 15.23 2.73 3.89
CA ALA A 206 16.19 3.12 2.86
C ALA A 206 17.21 4.13 3.39
N GLN A 207 16.78 5.09 4.22
CA GLN A 207 17.66 6.07 4.84
C GLN A 207 18.60 5.42 5.87
N ALA A 208 18.12 4.46 6.66
CA ALA A 208 18.96 3.72 7.62
C ALA A 208 20.01 2.85 6.92
N ALA A 209 19.70 2.33 5.73
CA ALA A 209 20.58 1.50 4.92
C ALA A 209 21.53 2.31 4.00
N GLN A 210 21.40 3.64 3.95
CA GLN A 210 22.15 4.50 3.04
C GLN A 210 23.66 4.40 3.29
N GLY A 211 24.42 4.06 2.24
CA GLY A 211 25.88 3.92 2.31
C GLY A 211 26.40 2.60 2.88
N VAL A 212 25.52 1.72 3.33
CA VAL A 212 25.86 0.41 3.89
C VAL A 212 25.30 -0.75 3.03
N VAL A 213 24.16 -0.54 2.36
CA VAL A 213 23.33 -1.63 1.83
C VAL A 213 22.62 -1.23 0.54
N ILE A 214 22.35 -2.22 -0.30
CA ILE A 214 21.40 -2.12 -1.40
C ILE A 214 20.01 -2.38 -0.83
N HIS A 215 19.12 -1.42 -0.98
CA HIS A 215 17.71 -1.60 -0.65
C HIS A 215 16.89 -1.63 -1.95
N LEU A 216 15.97 -2.55 -2.01
CA LEU A 216 15.02 -2.67 -3.10
C LEU A 216 13.62 -2.48 -2.53
N ARG A 217 12.89 -1.56 -3.13
CA ARG A 217 11.52 -1.23 -2.75
C ARG A 217 10.56 -1.82 -3.78
N ASP A 218 9.45 -2.36 -3.32
CA ASP A 218 8.43 -3.01 -4.14
C ASP A 218 7.37 -2.05 -4.74
N TRP A 219 7.57 -0.74 -4.55
CA TRP A 219 6.67 0.28 -5.10
C TRP A 219 7.32 1.04 -6.27
N LEU A 220 7.09 0.64 -7.48
CA LEU A 220 7.34 1.40 -8.71
C LEU A 220 6.09 1.44 -9.57
#